data_99726e807c1fbba81401128b360560df
#
_entry.id   99726e807c1fbba81401128b360560df
#
_cell.length_a   1.000
_cell.length_b   1.000
_cell.length_c   1.000
_cell.angle_alpha   90.00
_cell.angle_beta   90.00
_cell.angle_gamma   90.00
#
_symmetry.space_group_name_H-M   'P 1'
#
loop_
_entity.id
_entity.type
_entity.pdbx_description
1 polymer ?
#
loop_
_entity_poly.entity_id
_entity_poly.type
_entity_poly.pdbx_seq_one_letter_code
_entity_poly.pdbx_strand_id
1 'polypeptide(L)'
;WMASTTPLRLPWVTVGQEPNPDDFKWELYNVSEDFSQSNNLAEKNPEKLKELQEAFDAEAKKYNVYPLDSSFASRADPAIRPSLTRGRNEFTYHTGAIRIPEGSAPDFKNKSWAI
;
A
#
# COMPACT_ATOMS: atom_id res chain seq x y z
N TRP A 1 -18.71 -0.44 14.50
CA TRP A 1 -18.18 0.84 14.03
C TRP A 1 -17.06 0.61 13.04
N MET A 2 -16.93 1.51 12.07
CA MET A 2 -15.87 1.50 11.07
C MET A 2 -15.33 2.92 10.90
N ALA A 3 -14.02 3.07 10.94
CA ALA A 3 -13.34 4.31 10.55
C ALA A 3 -12.59 4.09 9.24
N SER A 4 -12.61 5.06 8.35
CA SER A 4 -12.06 4.98 7.01
C SER A 4 -11.42 6.29 6.58
N THR A 5 -10.39 6.22 5.75
CA THR A 5 -9.74 7.35 5.08
C THR A 5 -9.64 7.07 3.59
N THR A 6 -10.75 6.78 2.93
CA THR A 6 -10.68 6.40 1.52
C THR A 6 -10.64 7.64 0.63
N PRO A 7 -9.50 7.98 0.00
CA PRO A 7 -9.50 9.00 -1.03
C PRO A 7 -10.29 8.50 -2.23
N LEU A 8 -11.24 9.28 -2.68
CA LEU A 8 -11.99 8.97 -3.89
C LEU A 8 -11.07 9.12 -5.11
N ARG A 9 -10.48 8.03 -5.55
CA ARG A 9 -9.75 7.97 -6.83
C ARG A 9 -10.66 7.38 -7.90
N LEU A 10 -10.89 8.17 -8.92
CA LEU A 10 -11.56 7.65 -10.11
C LEU A 10 -10.58 6.71 -10.85
N PRO A 11 -11.01 5.52 -11.28
CA PRO A 11 -10.12 4.50 -11.86
C PRO A 11 -9.32 4.97 -13.09
N TRP A 12 -9.81 6.00 -13.78
CA TRP A 12 -9.15 6.56 -14.97
C TRP A 12 -8.22 7.74 -14.67
N VAL A 13 -8.16 8.22 -13.42
CA VAL A 13 -7.19 9.24 -13.01
C VAL A 13 -5.93 8.55 -12.57
N THR A 14 -5.05 8.25 -13.51
CA THR A 14 -3.78 7.56 -13.26
C THR A 14 -2.59 8.50 -13.14
N VAL A 15 -2.75 9.76 -13.49
CA VAL A 15 -1.67 10.76 -13.52
C VAL A 15 -2.10 11.97 -12.68
N GLY A 16 -1.31 12.32 -11.71
CA GLY A 16 -1.51 13.47 -10.84
C GLY A 16 -0.65 13.41 -9.59
N GLN A 17 -0.71 14.43 -8.78
CA GLN A 17 -0.05 14.41 -7.48
C GLN A 17 -0.68 13.32 -6.61
N GLU A 18 0.16 12.45 -6.11
CA GLU A 18 -0.26 11.43 -5.16
C GLU A 18 -0.49 12.12 -3.81
N PRO A 19 -1.70 12.06 -3.24
CA PRO A 19 -1.97 12.74 -1.99
C PRO A 19 -1.18 12.09 -0.85
N ASN A 20 -0.70 12.91 0.08
CA ASN A 20 -0.06 12.40 1.28
C ASN A 20 -1.12 11.67 2.13
N PRO A 21 -0.89 10.42 2.56
CA PRO A 21 -1.79 9.70 3.44
C PRO A 21 -2.13 10.44 4.74
N ASP A 22 -1.23 11.25 5.25
CA ASP A 22 -1.43 12.04 6.48
C ASP A 22 -2.48 13.16 6.31
N ASP A 23 -2.75 13.56 5.07
CA ASP A 23 -3.75 14.59 4.75
C ASP A 23 -5.17 14.02 4.56
N PHE A 24 -5.33 12.71 4.66
CA PHE A 24 -6.62 12.07 4.46
C PHE A 24 -7.58 12.36 5.61
N LYS A 25 -8.80 12.77 5.26
CA LYS A 25 -9.86 12.98 6.25
C LYS A 25 -10.43 11.63 6.67
N TRP A 26 -10.57 11.49 7.97
CA TRP A 26 -11.21 10.33 8.54
C TRP A 26 -12.74 10.47 8.52
N GLU A 27 -13.40 9.38 8.23
CA GLU A 27 -14.83 9.20 8.27
C GLU A 27 -15.18 8.10 9.26
N LEU A 28 -16.35 8.17 9.90
CA LEU A 28 -16.80 7.21 10.89
C LEU A 28 -18.23 6.76 10.59
N TYR A 29 -18.44 5.45 10.62
CA TYR A 29 -19.74 4.85 10.31
C TYR A 29 -20.16 3.82 11.36
N ASN A 30 -21.45 3.80 11.69
CA ASN A 30 -22.06 2.71 12.46
C ASN A 30 -22.66 1.69 11.49
N VAL A 31 -21.85 0.74 11.04
CA VAL A 31 -22.23 -0.23 10.01
C VAL A 31 -23.35 -1.19 10.41
N SER A 32 -23.70 -1.28 11.70
CA SER A 32 -24.86 -2.06 12.16
C SER A 32 -26.19 -1.35 11.90
N GLU A 33 -26.18 -0.04 11.77
CA GLU A 33 -27.36 0.80 11.53
C GLU A 33 -27.36 1.39 10.12
N ASP A 34 -26.17 1.62 9.55
CA ASP A 34 -25.93 2.19 8.23
C ASP A 34 -24.92 1.35 7.46
N PHE A 35 -25.39 0.22 6.94
CA PHE A 35 -24.55 -0.68 6.14
C PHE A 35 -24.00 -0.02 4.87
N SER A 36 -24.74 0.93 4.31
CA SER A 36 -24.37 1.65 3.09
C SER A 36 -23.35 2.76 3.31
N GLN A 37 -23.01 3.07 4.58
CA GLN A 37 -22.08 4.13 4.94
C GLN A 37 -22.48 5.50 4.37
N SER A 38 -23.75 5.80 4.41
CA SER A 38 -24.33 7.04 3.87
C SER A 38 -24.18 8.22 4.82
N ASN A 39 -24.06 7.94 6.14
CA ASN A 39 -24.04 8.96 7.17
C ASN A 39 -22.70 8.95 7.91
N ASN A 40 -21.84 9.89 7.56
CA ASN A 40 -20.59 10.09 8.28
C ASN A 40 -20.86 10.66 9.67
N LEU A 41 -20.45 9.94 10.71
CA LEU A 41 -20.66 10.26 12.12
C LEU A 41 -19.41 10.82 12.81
N ALA A 42 -18.32 11.11 12.07
CA ALA A 42 -17.05 11.55 12.63
C ALA A 42 -17.19 12.80 13.52
N GLU A 43 -17.94 13.80 13.07
CA GLU A 43 -18.18 15.03 13.83
C GLU A 43 -19.08 14.82 15.06
N LYS A 44 -20.01 13.86 14.99
CA LYS A 44 -20.95 13.57 16.08
C LYS A 44 -20.35 12.67 17.15
N ASN A 45 -19.34 11.87 16.82
CA ASN A 45 -18.72 10.90 17.71
C ASN A 45 -17.19 10.97 17.65
N PRO A 46 -16.59 12.12 17.98
CA PRO A 46 -15.14 12.31 17.85
C PRO A 46 -14.33 11.39 18.77
N GLU A 47 -14.86 11.04 19.94
CA GLU A 47 -14.20 10.11 20.87
C GLU A 47 -14.12 8.70 20.28
N LYS A 48 -15.19 8.24 19.64
CA LYS A 48 -15.19 6.92 18.97
C LYS A 48 -14.28 6.89 17.76
N LEU A 49 -14.21 7.97 17.01
CA LEU A 49 -13.26 8.11 15.92
C LEU A 49 -11.82 8.02 16.43
N LYS A 50 -11.51 8.76 17.48
CA LYS A 50 -10.17 8.76 18.10
C LYS A 50 -9.78 7.36 18.60
N GLU A 51 -10.69 6.66 19.29
CA GLU A 51 -10.48 5.27 19.72
C GLU A 51 -10.03 4.36 18.56
N LEU A 52 -10.72 4.45 17.42
CA LEU A 52 -10.41 3.63 16.25
C LEU A 52 -9.10 4.06 15.55
N GLN A 53 -8.79 5.34 15.55
CA GLN A 53 -7.49 5.84 15.05
C GLN A 53 -6.33 5.35 15.92
N GLU A 54 -6.47 5.39 17.23
CA GLU A 54 -5.45 4.89 18.17
C GLU A 54 -5.27 3.36 18.02
N ALA A 55 -6.36 2.63 17.84
CA ALA A 55 -6.31 1.19 17.57
C ALA A 55 -5.59 0.88 16.24
N PHE A 56 -5.89 1.62 15.18
CA PHE A 56 -5.19 1.50 13.91
C PHE A 56 -3.69 1.79 14.06
N ASP A 57 -3.33 2.88 14.72
CA ASP A 57 -1.93 3.28 14.90
C ASP A 57 -1.14 2.23 15.71
N ALA A 58 -1.74 1.67 16.73
CA ALA A 58 -1.13 0.61 17.54
C ALA A 58 -0.85 -0.66 16.69
N GLU A 59 -1.82 -1.11 15.90
CA GLU A 59 -1.65 -2.27 15.02
C GLU A 59 -0.69 -1.97 13.87
N ALA A 60 -0.74 -0.77 13.30
CA ALA A 60 0.18 -0.35 12.23
C ALA A 60 1.64 -0.33 12.68
N LYS A 61 1.92 0.14 13.90
CA LYS A 61 3.26 0.08 14.50
C LYS A 61 3.70 -1.36 14.77
N LYS A 62 2.83 -2.18 15.33
CA LYS A 62 3.09 -3.58 15.66
C LYS A 62 3.46 -4.41 14.42
N TYR A 63 2.83 -4.15 13.29
CA TYR A 63 3.02 -4.90 12.05
C TYR A 63 3.91 -4.20 11.02
N ASN A 64 4.60 -3.12 11.41
CA ASN A 64 5.50 -2.36 10.53
C ASN A 64 4.81 -1.87 9.24
N VAL A 65 3.58 -1.36 9.36
CA VAL A 65 2.82 -0.83 8.22
C VAL A 65 3.32 0.54 7.79
N TYR A 66 3.91 1.30 8.72
CA TYR A 66 4.46 2.62 8.43
C TYR A 66 5.82 2.58 7.71
N PRO A 67 6.11 3.57 6.86
CA PRO A 67 5.25 4.70 6.48
C PRO A 67 4.11 4.26 5.55
N LEU A 68 2.95 4.93 5.64
CA LEU A 68 1.86 4.73 4.69
C LEU A 68 2.28 5.26 3.33
N ASP A 69 1.98 4.50 2.28
CA ASP A 69 2.34 4.83 0.90
C ASP A 69 1.08 4.82 0.01
N SER A 70 0.69 6.00 -0.46
CA SER A 70 -0.41 6.18 -1.39
C SER A 70 0.03 6.18 -2.86
N SER A 71 1.33 6.00 -3.10
CA SER A 71 1.89 6.04 -4.44
C SER A 71 1.33 4.90 -5.31
N PHE A 72 1.00 5.25 -6.55
CA PHE A 72 0.55 4.29 -7.55
C PHE A 72 1.53 4.24 -8.74
N ALA A 73 1.85 5.40 -9.31
CA ALA A 73 2.71 5.49 -10.47
C ALA A 73 4.16 5.08 -10.16
N SER A 74 4.66 5.43 -8.98
CA SER A 74 6.00 5.08 -8.50
C SER A 74 6.24 3.56 -8.42
N ARG A 75 5.19 2.77 -8.16
CA ARG A 75 5.29 1.29 -8.14
C ARG A 75 5.56 0.70 -9.52
N ALA A 76 5.18 1.40 -10.56
CA ALA A 76 5.45 0.99 -11.94
C ALA A 76 6.83 1.46 -12.45
N ASP A 77 7.43 2.48 -11.82
CA ASP A 77 8.73 3.01 -12.21
C ASP A 77 9.86 2.07 -11.77
N PRO A 78 10.62 1.47 -12.72
CA PRO A 78 11.74 0.58 -12.39
C PRO A 78 12.85 1.23 -11.57
N ALA A 79 12.99 2.56 -11.60
CA ALA A 79 14.03 3.28 -10.89
C ALA A 79 13.77 3.38 -9.38
N ILE A 80 12.51 3.55 -8.99
CA ILE A 80 12.13 3.83 -7.61
C ILE A 80 11.37 2.69 -6.92
N ARG A 81 10.70 1.80 -7.68
CA ARG A 81 9.97 0.68 -7.09
C ARG A 81 10.89 -0.23 -6.26
N PRO A 82 10.38 -0.85 -5.19
CA PRO A 82 11.13 -1.86 -4.45
C PRO A 82 11.62 -2.98 -5.38
N SER A 83 12.88 -3.38 -5.21
CA SER A 83 13.49 -4.44 -6.01
C SER A 83 14.18 -5.45 -5.12
N LEU A 84 13.88 -6.73 -5.28
CA LEU A 84 14.55 -7.84 -4.59
C LEU A 84 15.95 -8.12 -5.15
N THR A 85 16.26 -7.58 -6.33
CA THR A 85 17.49 -7.89 -7.06
C THR A 85 18.45 -6.70 -7.20
N ARG A 86 18.00 -5.48 -6.84
CA ARG A 86 18.85 -4.29 -6.95
C ARG A 86 20.11 -4.43 -6.09
N GLY A 87 21.27 -4.28 -6.73
CA GLY A 87 22.59 -4.39 -6.08
C GLY A 87 23.05 -5.82 -5.81
N ARG A 88 22.28 -6.84 -6.22
CA ARG A 88 22.73 -8.24 -6.13
C ARG A 88 23.51 -8.64 -7.38
N ASN A 89 24.62 -9.31 -7.15
CA ASN A 89 25.48 -9.87 -8.20
C ASN A 89 25.47 -11.41 -8.19
N GLU A 90 24.86 -12.01 -7.18
CA GLU A 90 24.81 -13.45 -6.99
C GLU A 90 23.37 -13.89 -6.74
N PHE A 91 22.98 -14.97 -7.41
CA PHE A 91 21.66 -15.55 -7.33
C PHE A 91 21.78 -17.06 -7.22
N THR A 92 21.24 -17.62 -6.13
CA THR A 92 21.27 -19.07 -5.89
C THR A 92 19.85 -19.62 -6.07
N TYR A 93 19.74 -20.62 -6.93
CA TYR A 93 18.51 -21.36 -7.15
C TYR A 93 18.74 -22.83 -6.82
N HIS A 94 17.77 -23.44 -6.17
CA HIS A 94 17.81 -24.86 -5.83
C HIS A 94 17.11 -25.70 -6.89
N THR A 95 17.45 -26.96 -6.96
CA THR A 95 16.82 -27.93 -7.86
C THR A 95 15.31 -27.92 -7.66
N GLY A 96 14.54 -27.84 -8.75
CA GLY A 96 13.10 -27.76 -8.74
C GLY A 96 12.51 -26.36 -8.68
N ALA A 97 13.34 -25.30 -8.62
CA ALA A 97 12.86 -23.93 -8.74
C ALA A 97 12.29 -23.69 -10.15
N ILE A 98 11.00 -23.37 -10.23
CA ILE A 98 10.28 -23.09 -11.47
C ILE A 98 9.52 -21.78 -11.33
N ARG A 99 9.23 -21.12 -12.45
CA ARG A 99 8.44 -19.87 -12.49
C ARG A 99 9.00 -18.76 -11.61
N ILE A 100 10.31 -18.59 -11.58
CA ILE A 100 10.94 -17.49 -10.85
C ILE A 100 10.47 -16.17 -11.48
N PRO A 101 9.82 -15.28 -10.68
CA PRO A 101 9.37 -14.00 -11.20
C PRO A 101 10.55 -13.15 -11.70
N GLU A 102 10.33 -12.39 -12.77
CA GLU A 102 11.36 -11.51 -13.31
C GLU A 102 11.95 -10.54 -12.26
N GLY A 103 11.11 -10.05 -11.34
CA GLY A 103 11.55 -9.17 -10.25
C GLY A 103 12.46 -9.83 -9.20
N SER A 104 12.62 -11.15 -9.22
CA SER A 104 13.53 -11.91 -8.34
C SER A 104 14.59 -12.70 -9.09
N ALA A 105 14.68 -12.51 -10.39
CA ALA A 105 15.70 -13.11 -11.25
C ALA A 105 16.79 -12.09 -11.65
N PRO A 106 18.00 -12.54 -12.02
CA PRO A 106 19.00 -11.64 -12.56
C PRO A 106 18.52 -11.03 -13.86
N ASP A 107 18.79 -9.75 -14.05
CA ASP A 107 18.56 -9.10 -15.34
C ASP A 107 19.66 -9.49 -16.33
N PHE A 108 19.36 -10.43 -17.19
CA PHE A 108 20.24 -10.91 -18.26
C PHE A 108 19.87 -10.36 -19.66
N LYS A 109 18.87 -9.46 -19.74
CA LYS A 109 18.46 -8.83 -20.98
C LYS A 109 19.60 -7.99 -21.54
N ASN A 110 19.90 -8.17 -22.80
CA ASN A 110 20.99 -7.45 -23.52
C ASN A 110 22.38 -7.60 -22.86
N LYS A 111 22.62 -8.71 -22.19
CA LYS A 111 23.92 -9.04 -21.58
C LYS A 111 24.43 -10.36 -22.12
N SER A 112 25.75 -10.49 -22.25
CA SER A 112 26.39 -11.78 -22.52
C SER A 112 26.33 -12.65 -21.28
N TRP A 113 25.94 -13.91 -21.43
CA TRP A 113 25.88 -14.90 -20.35
C TRP A 113 26.28 -16.28 -20.88
N ALA A 114 26.73 -17.12 -19.99
CA ALA A 114 27.03 -18.52 -20.27
C ALA A 114 26.48 -19.41 -19.17
N ILE A 115 26.19 -20.66 -19.52
CA ILE A 115 25.81 -21.73 -18.60
C ILE A 115 26.97 -22.70 -18.48
#